data_a5281f2ef76c66e42416fe3669370b96
#
_entry.id   a5281f2ef76c66e42416fe3669370b96
#
_cell.length_a   1.000
_cell.length_b   1.000
_cell.length_c   1.000
_cell.angle_alpha   90.00
_cell.angle_beta   90.00
_cell.angle_gamma   90.00
#
_symmetry.space_group_name_H-M   'P 1'
#
loop_
_entity.id
_entity.type
_entity.pdbx_description
1 polymer ?
#
loop_
_entity_poly.entity_id
_entity_poly.type
_entity_poly.pdbx_seq_one_letter_code
_entity_poly.pdbx_strand_id
1 'polypeptide(L)'
;MGKIYDIFAHRGMSEHYFTTGNTQGIAKTLEISKRDFDGLCYTNLVDCDMLYGHRRDIDGYARAISEFDECLPELCANLNDDDFLMITADHGCDPGYKGTDHTREYVPLIIYSKSLKNINLKTVDGFGVVCNTALSLFGINEQLEGENVIDLIK
;
A
#
# COMPACT_ATOMS: atom_id res chain seq x y z
N MET A 1 5.33 8.79 -1.11
CA MET A 1 4.52 9.71 -1.91
C MET A 1 3.22 10.00 -1.19
N GLY A 2 2.46 11.02 -1.60
CA GLY A 2 1.26 11.45 -0.88
C GLY A 2 1.61 12.03 0.48
N LYS A 3 0.86 11.68 1.54
CA LYS A 3 1.06 12.19 2.91
C LYS A 3 2.24 11.57 3.67
N ILE A 4 2.94 10.61 3.10
CA ILE A 4 3.98 9.83 3.82
C ILE A 4 5.06 10.74 4.40
N TYR A 5 5.51 11.75 3.67
CA TYR A 5 6.54 12.69 4.14
C TYR A 5 6.12 13.43 5.42
N ASP A 6 4.86 13.87 5.49
CA ASP A 6 4.31 14.58 6.65
C ASP A 6 4.09 13.61 7.83
N ILE A 7 3.57 12.41 7.58
CA ILE A 7 3.35 11.38 8.61
C ILE A 7 4.66 11.01 9.31
N PHE A 8 5.76 10.92 8.57
CA PHE A 8 7.09 10.65 9.11
C PHE A 8 7.85 11.90 9.60
N ALA A 9 7.16 13.01 9.80
CA ALA A 9 7.74 14.27 10.29
C ALA A 9 8.97 14.71 9.48
N HIS A 10 8.92 14.50 8.16
CA HIS A 10 9.97 14.86 7.19
C HIS A 10 11.31 14.13 7.40
N ARG A 11 11.30 12.93 8.01
CA ARG A 11 12.52 12.20 8.36
C ARG A 11 12.58 10.84 7.64
N GLY A 12 13.81 10.37 7.42
CA GLY A 12 14.09 9.02 6.94
C GLY A 12 13.77 8.78 5.45
N MET A 13 13.62 9.84 4.65
CA MET A 13 13.33 9.73 3.22
C MET A 13 14.41 10.40 2.40
N SER A 14 14.94 9.67 1.42
CA SER A 14 15.87 10.20 0.41
C SER A 14 15.16 11.06 -0.63
N GLU A 15 13.95 10.66 -1.02
CA GLU A 15 13.11 11.40 -1.98
C GLU A 15 11.66 11.47 -1.49
N HIS A 16 10.96 12.53 -1.83
CA HIS A 16 9.54 12.67 -1.57
C HIS A 16 8.82 13.38 -2.71
N TYR A 17 7.55 13.03 -2.91
CA TYR A 17 6.72 13.59 -3.96
C TYR A 17 5.35 13.93 -3.40
N PHE A 18 4.96 15.19 -3.47
CA PHE A 18 3.60 15.62 -3.16
C PHE A 18 2.68 15.26 -4.32
N THR A 19 1.50 14.79 -3.99
CA THR A 19 0.46 14.47 -4.97
C THR A 19 -0.86 15.07 -4.52
N THR A 20 -1.66 15.53 -5.47
CA THR A 20 -2.95 16.18 -5.19
C THR A 20 -4.12 15.19 -5.16
N GLY A 21 -3.87 13.91 -5.45
CA GLY A 21 -4.86 12.84 -5.47
C GLY A 21 -4.31 11.55 -6.07
N ASN A 22 -5.18 10.54 -6.19
CA ASN A 22 -4.79 9.21 -6.64
C ASN A 22 -4.22 9.18 -8.05
N THR A 23 -4.80 9.90 -9.00
CA THR A 23 -4.31 9.93 -10.39
C THR A 23 -2.83 10.33 -10.48
N GLN A 24 -2.41 11.37 -9.73
CA GLN A 24 -1.00 11.77 -9.69
C GLN A 24 -0.14 10.77 -8.91
N GLY A 25 -0.68 10.21 -7.82
CA GLY A 25 -0.01 9.17 -7.03
C GLY A 25 0.29 7.93 -7.87
N ILE A 26 -0.69 7.45 -8.61
CA ILE A 26 -0.57 6.30 -9.53
C ILE A 26 0.46 6.60 -10.61
N ALA A 27 0.33 7.73 -11.31
CA ALA A 27 1.26 8.09 -12.38
C ALA A 27 2.72 8.17 -11.88
N LYS A 28 2.94 8.75 -10.69
CA LYS A 28 4.26 8.83 -10.07
C LYS A 28 4.76 7.47 -9.60
N THR A 29 3.90 6.59 -9.11
CA THR A 29 4.26 5.22 -8.74
C THR A 29 4.73 4.44 -9.97
N LEU A 30 4.00 4.53 -11.09
CA LEU A 30 4.40 3.92 -12.36
C LEU A 30 5.71 4.50 -12.92
N GLU A 31 5.95 5.80 -12.76
CA GLU A 31 7.23 6.42 -13.15
C GLU A 31 8.39 5.85 -12.33
N ILE A 32 8.22 5.73 -11.00
CA ILE A 32 9.27 5.24 -10.10
C ILE A 32 9.50 3.75 -10.28
N SER A 33 8.45 2.95 -10.52
CA SER A 33 8.59 1.51 -10.77
C SER A 33 9.43 1.15 -12.01
N LYS A 34 9.69 2.13 -12.87
CA LYS A 34 10.58 1.97 -14.05
C LYS A 34 12.06 2.30 -13.76
N ARG A 35 12.34 2.77 -12.54
CA ARG A 35 13.71 3.11 -12.13
C ARG A 35 14.38 1.88 -11.56
N ASP A 36 15.68 1.82 -11.75
CA ASP A 36 16.55 0.87 -11.05
C ASP A 36 17.00 1.49 -9.74
N PHE A 37 16.53 0.96 -8.59
CA PHE A 37 16.91 1.40 -7.26
C PHE A 37 16.75 0.27 -6.25
N ASP A 38 17.59 0.26 -5.23
CA ASP A 38 17.48 -0.62 -4.07
C ASP A 38 16.90 0.17 -2.89
N GLY A 39 15.69 -0.12 -2.50
CA GLY A 39 15.00 0.62 -1.46
C GLY A 39 13.49 0.43 -1.40
N LEU A 40 12.82 1.23 -0.58
CA LEU A 40 11.38 1.22 -0.37
C LEU A 40 10.70 2.40 -1.06
N CYS A 41 9.78 2.13 -1.96
CA CYS A 41 8.85 3.12 -2.49
C CYS A 41 7.52 3.01 -1.76
N TYR A 42 7.18 4.00 -0.94
CA TYR A 42 5.94 4.03 -0.19
C TYR A 42 4.97 5.08 -0.77
N THR A 43 3.81 4.62 -1.23
CA THR A 43 2.76 5.48 -1.81
C THR A 43 1.50 5.42 -0.96
N ASN A 44 0.98 6.58 -0.59
CA ASN A 44 -0.33 6.73 0.04
C ASN A 44 -1.31 7.32 -0.97
N LEU A 45 -2.29 6.52 -1.39
CA LEU A 45 -3.38 6.93 -2.27
C LEU A 45 -4.55 7.39 -1.39
N VAL A 46 -4.81 8.69 -1.34
CA VAL A 46 -5.63 9.31 -0.31
C VAL A 46 -7.12 9.47 -0.66
N ASP A 47 -7.50 9.32 -1.93
CA ASP A 47 -8.84 9.72 -2.39
C ASP A 47 -9.95 8.82 -1.84
N CYS A 48 -9.67 7.53 -1.65
CA CYS A 48 -10.64 6.60 -1.05
C CYS A 48 -11.12 7.10 0.31
N ASP A 49 -10.21 7.58 1.16
CA ASP A 49 -10.54 8.14 2.45
C ASP A 49 -11.04 9.59 2.34
N MET A 50 -10.21 10.49 1.81
CA MET A 50 -10.43 11.93 1.90
C MET A 50 -11.58 12.44 1.03
N LEU A 51 -11.73 11.94 -0.18
CA LEU A 51 -12.74 12.43 -1.11
C LEU A 51 -14.05 11.63 -1.02
N TYR A 52 -13.96 10.34 -0.78
CA TYR A 52 -15.12 9.45 -0.93
C TYR A 52 -15.55 8.78 0.37
N GLY A 53 -14.65 8.30 1.19
CA GLY A 53 -14.95 7.59 2.43
C GLY A 53 -15.67 8.47 3.44
N HIS A 54 -15.08 9.56 3.87
CA HIS A 54 -15.70 10.53 4.79
C HIS A 54 -16.97 11.19 4.24
N ARG A 55 -17.13 11.25 2.93
CA ARG A 55 -18.30 11.83 2.27
C ARG A 55 -19.38 10.84 1.90
N ARG A 56 -19.15 9.57 2.19
CA ARG A 56 -20.09 8.47 1.90
C ARG A 56 -20.47 8.38 0.41
N ASP A 57 -19.54 8.72 -0.46
CA ASP A 57 -19.67 8.56 -1.91
C ASP A 57 -19.19 7.15 -2.30
N ILE A 58 -20.12 6.20 -2.28
CA ILE A 58 -19.87 4.79 -2.60
C ILE A 58 -19.35 4.63 -4.03
N ASP A 59 -19.95 5.35 -4.98
CA ASP A 59 -19.57 5.27 -6.39
C ASP A 59 -18.19 5.86 -6.64
N GLY A 60 -17.86 6.98 -5.98
CA GLY A 60 -16.54 7.58 -6.01
C GLY A 60 -15.47 6.67 -5.42
N TYR A 61 -15.79 6.04 -4.29
CA TYR A 61 -14.90 5.09 -3.64
C TYR A 61 -14.59 3.89 -4.55
N ALA A 62 -15.62 3.30 -5.16
CA ALA A 62 -15.47 2.19 -6.09
C ALA A 62 -14.63 2.60 -7.33
N ARG A 63 -14.89 3.80 -7.89
CA ARG A 63 -14.07 4.31 -9.01
C ARG A 63 -12.61 4.50 -8.64
N ALA A 64 -12.31 5.01 -7.45
CA ALA A 64 -10.92 5.20 -7.00
C ALA A 64 -10.16 3.88 -6.85
N ILE A 65 -10.82 2.83 -6.39
CA ILE A 65 -10.24 1.48 -6.35
C ILE A 65 -10.03 0.93 -7.76
N SER A 66 -11.02 1.09 -8.65
CA SER A 66 -10.92 0.62 -10.03
C SER A 66 -9.79 1.33 -10.81
N GLU A 67 -9.62 2.65 -10.61
CA GLU A 67 -8.52 3.41 -11.21
C GLU A 67 -7.14 2.86 -10.79
N PHE A 68 -6.99 2.46 -9.54
CA PHE A 68 -5.77 1.80 -9.09
C PHE A 68 -5.62 0.40 -9.66
N ASP A 69 -6.70 -0.40 -9.70
CA ASP A 69 -6.69 -1.76 -10.26
C ASP A 69 -6.27 -1.75 -11.73
N GLU A 70 -6.74 -0.79 -12.51
CA GLU A 70 -6.38 -0.63 -13.93
C GLU A 70 -4.88 -0.41 -14.17
N CYS A 71 -4.16 0.15 -13.19
CA CYS A 71 -2.71 0.36 -13.31
C CYS A 71 -1.87 -0.87 -12.92
N LEU A 72 -2.44 -1.85 -12.21
CA LEU A 72 -1.70 -3.00 -11.69
C LEU A 72 -0.97 -3.82 -12.77
N PRO A 73 -1.55 -4.09 -13.95
CA PRO A 73 -0.83 -4.82 -14.99
C PRO A 73 0.49 -4.15 -15.41
N GLU A 74 0.49 -2.82 -15.58
CA GLU A 74 1.70 -2.07 -15.90
C GLU A 74 2.67 -2.05 -14.72
N LEU A 75 2.19 -1.81 -13.51
CA LEU A 75 3.00 -1.81 -12.30
C LEU A 75 3.70 -3.15 -12.11
N CYS A 76 2.97 -4.27 -12.17
CA CYS A 76 3.52 -5.61 -12.03
C CYS A 76 4.52 -5.96 -13.15
N ALA A 77 4.29 -5.47 -14.38
CA ALA A 77 5.21 -5.69 -15.50
C ALA A 77 6.56 -4.97 -15.28
N ASN A 78 6.55 -3.80 -14.65
CA ASN A 78 7.75 -3.01 -14.36
C ASN A 78 8.64 -3.61 -13.25
N LEU A 79 8.09 -4.44 -12.35
CA LEU A 79 8.85 -5.04 -11.27
C LEU A 79 9.90 -6.05 -11.79
N ASN A 80 11.03 -6.15 -11.11
CA ASN A 80 12.03 -7.19 -11.31
C ASN A 80 11.66 -8.47 -10.54
N ASP A 81 12.43 -9.54 -10.70
CA ASP A 81 12.14 -10.84 -10.08
C ASP A 81 12.28 -10.84 -8.55
N ASP A 82 13.08 -9.92 -8.01
CA ASP A 82 13.34 -9.73 -6.58
C ASP A 82 12.54 -8.56 -5.96
N ASP A 83 11.75 -7.85 -6.77
CA ASP A 83 10.86 -6.81 -6.27
C ASP A 83 9.60 -7.39 -5.62
N PHE A 84 9.10 -6.70 -4.60
CA PHE A 84 7.86 -7.03 -3.88
C PHE A 84 6.91 -5.84 -3.90
N LEU A 85 5.68 -6.07 -4.30
CA LEU A 85 4.58 -5.11 -4.17
C LEU A 85 3.70 -5.53 -3.00
N MET A 86 3.50 -4.63 -2.04
CA MET A 86 2.53 -4.80 -0.96
C MET A 86 1.41 -3.77 -1.11
N ILE A 87 0.17 -4.23 -1.06
CA ILE A 87 -1.03 -3.39 -1.11
C ILE A 87 -1.82 -3.63 0.17
N THR A 88 -2.07 -2.54 0.90
CA THR A 88 -2.82 -2.58 2.15
C THR A 88 -3.55 -1.26 2.37
N ALA A 89 -4.24 -1.13 3.50
CA ALA A 89 -4.78 0.13 3.98
C ALA A 89 -4.40 0.33 5.45
N ASP A 90 -4.37 1.56 5.92
CA ASP A 90 -4.04 1.95 7.30
C ASP A 90 -5.24 1.82 8.25
N HIS A 91 -6.45 1.77 7.74
CA HIS A 91 -7.70 1.56 8.48
C HIS A 91 -8.82 1.08 7.55
N GLY A 92 -9.92 0.62 8.15
CA GLY A 92 -11.17 0.35 7.46
C GLY A 92 -11.91 1.65 7.11
N CYS A 93 -12.64 1.64 6.02
CA CYS A 93 -13.52 2.74 5.62
C CYS A 93 -14.64 2.22 4.74
N ASP A 94 -15.81 1.94 5.34
CA ASP A 94 -17.02 1.60 4.58
C ASP A 94 -17.80 2.87 4.22
N PRO A 95 -17.82 3.28 2.95
CA PRO A 95 -18.57 4.47 2.53
C PRO A 95 -20.09 4.29 2.62
N GLY A 96 -20.57 3.06 2.83
CA GLY A 96 -22.00 2.76 3.07
C GLY A 96 -22.43 2.86 4.53
N TYR A 97 -21.49 2.98 5.46
CA TYR A 97 -21.78 3.04 6.90
C TYR A 97 -22.29 4.43 7.32
N LYS A 98 -23.00 4.50 8.46
CA LYS A 98 -23.53 5.77 9.02
C LYS A 98 -22.41 6.62 9.62
N GLY A 99 -22.55 7.94 9.52
CA GLY A 99 -21.59 8.89 10.09
C GLY A 99 -20.46 9.25 9.12
N THR A 100 -19.43 9.92 9.60
CA THR A 100 -18.32 10.43 8.80
C THR A 100 -16.97 9.86 9.22
N ASP A 101 -16.93 9.07 10.28
CA ASP A 101 -15.69 8.50 10.83
C ASP A 101 -15.27 7.24 10.07
N HIS A 102 -14.03 6.84 10.28
CA HIS A 102 -13.51 5.55 9.81
C HIS A 102 -14.30 4.40 10.43
N THR A 103 -14.27 3.27 9.77
CA THR A 103 -14.98 2.07 10.21
C THR A 103 -13.99 0.93 10.49
N ARG A 104 -14.45 -0.26 10.90
CA ARG A 104 -13.60 -1.30 11.50
C ARG A 104 -13.54 -2.58 10.65
N GLU A 105 -13.63 -2.43 9.34
CA GLU A 105 -13.48 -3.55 8.43
C GLU A 105 -12.02 -4.03 8.43
N TYR A 106 -11.84 -5.31 8.11
CA TYR A 106 -10.53 -5.83 7.77
C TYR A 106 -9.98 -5.10 6.54
N VAL A 107 -8.70 -4.74 6.61
CA VAL A 107 -8.00 -4.14 5.48
C VAL A 107 -7.39 -5.22 4.59
N PRO A 108 -7.20 -4.98 3.29
CA PRO A 108 -6.52 -5.92 2.41
C PRO A 108 -5.04 -6.07 2.83
N LEU A 109 -4.50 -7.27 2.62
CA LEU A 109 -3.07 -7.52 2.61
C LEU A 109 -2.75 -8.38 1.38
N ILE A 110 -2.27 -7.75 0.34
CA ILE A 110 -1.90 -8.39 -0.92
C ILE A 110 -0.39 -8.22 -1.10
N ILE A 111 0.31 -9.34 -1.30
CA ILE A 111 1.74 -9.34 -1.57
C ILE A 111 1.97 -10.02 -2.92
N TYR A 112 2.62 -9.32 -3.82
CA TYR A 112 2.95 -9.82 -5.16
C TYR A 112 4.46 -9.71 -5.41
N SER A 113 5.01 -10.74 -6.02
CA SER A 113 6.31 -10.75 -6.67
C SER A 113 6.28 -11.84 -7.75
N LYS A 114 7.12 -11.70 -8.76
CA LYS A 114 7.27 -12.72 -9.82
C LYS A 114 7.80 -14.06 -9.29
N SER A 115 8.49 -14.04 -8.15
CA SER A 115 9.09 -15.22 -7.51
C SER A 115 8.19 -15.92 -6.49
N LEU A 116 7.05 -15.32 -6.11
CA LEU A 116 6.18 -15.86 -5.06
C LEU A 116 5.24 -16.96 -5.57
N LYS A 117 4.91 -17.88 -4.67
CA LYS A 117 3.83 -18.84 -4.88
C LYS A 117 2.48 -18.24 -4.50
N ASN A 118 1.44 -18.65 -5.22
CA ASN A 118 0.07 -18.29 -4.85
C ASN A 118 -0.34 -18.99 -3.57
N ILE A 119 -0.46 -18.26 -2.49
CA ILE A 119 -0.94 -18.75 -1.19
C ILE A 119 -2.04 -17.84 -0.65
N ASN A 120 -2.87 -18.40 0.20
CA ASN A 120 -3.84 -17.63 0.97
C ASN A 120 -3.27 -17.42 2.38
N LEU A 121 -2.89 -16.19 2.70
CA LEU A 121 -2.38 -15.78 4.01
C LEU A 121 -3.44 -15.85 5.11
N LYS A 122 -4.73 -15.98 4.74
CA LYS A 122 -5.88 -15.87 5.65
C LYS A 122 -5.89 -14.50 6.34
N THR A 123 -6.47 -14.43 7.54
CA THR A 123 -6.43 -13.22 8.36
C THR A 123 -5.13 -13.19 9.14
N VAL A 124 -4.39 -12.11 9.00
CA VAL A 124 -3.13 -11.84 9.72
C VAL A 124 -3.41 -10.77 10.77
N ASP A 125 -2.87 -10.92 11.96
CA ASP A 125 -3.13 -10.02 13.07
C ASP A 125 -2.12 -8.86 13.10
N GLY A 126 -2.66 -7.65 13.23
CA GLY A 126 -1.92 -6.41 13.44
C GLY A 126 -1.25 -5.82 12.19
N PHE A 127 -1.13 -4.50 12.19
CA PHE A 127 -0.50 -3.73 11.09
C PHE A 127 1.03 -3.89 11.02
N GLY A 128 1.66 -4.36 12.10
CA GLY A 128 3.09 -4.63 12.14
C GLY A 128 3.57 -5.63 11.09
N VAL A 129 2.67 -6.46 10.55
CA VAL A 129 2.98 -7.43 9.50
C VAL A 129 3.65 -6.79 8.27
N VAL A 130 3.20 -5.63 7.85
CA VAL A 130 3.77 -4.93 6.68
C VAL A 130 5.22 -4.53 6.96
N CYS A 131 5.46 -3.92 8.14
CA CYS A 131 6.80 -3.51 8.55
C CYS A 131 7.72 -4.71 8.76
N ASN A 132 7.29 -5.73 9.52
CA ASN A 132 8.10 -6.92 9.80
C ASN A 132 8.48 -7.67 8.53
N THR A 133 7.56 -7.81 7.59
CA THR A 133 7.83 -8.43 6.29
C THR A 133 8.82 -7.60 5.48
N ALA A 134 8.66 -6.26 5.43
CA ALA A 134 9.59 -5.36 4.75
C ALA A 134 11.00 -5.41 5.38
N LEU A 135 11.12 -5.36 6.72
CA LEU A 135 12.40 -5.48 7.42
C LEU A 135 13.13 -6.77 7.03
N SER A 136 12.41 -7.89 6.99
CA SER A 136 12.97 -9.18 6.57
C SER A 136 13.40 -9.21 5.11
N LEU A 137 12.69 -8.53 4.21
CA LEU A 137 13.09 -8.41 2.81
C LEU A 137 14.41 -7.65 2.67
N PHE A 138 14.63 -6.62 3.49
CA PHE A 138 15.89 -5.85 3.53
C PHE A 138 16.98 -6.49 4.39
N GLY A 139 16.75 -7.67 4.97
CA GLY A 139 17.71 -8.33 5.85
C GLY A 139 17.98 -7.60 7.17
N ILE A 140 17.05 -6.75 7.59
CA ILE A 140 17.13 -6.00 8.85
C ILE A 140 16.60 -6.90 9.98
N ASN A 141 17.44 -7.18 10.97
CA ASN A 141 17.11 -8.07 12.09
C ASN A 141 16.44 -7.30 13.25
N GLU A 142 15.34 -6.63 12.93
CA GLU A 142 14.46 -5.99 13.91
C GLU A 142 13.06 -6.52 13.72
N GLN A 143 12.26 -6.50 14.77
CA GLN A 143 10.86 -6.93 14.75
C GLN A 143 10.01 -6.02 15.62
N LEU A 144 8.91 -5.54 15.06
CA LEU A 144 7.86 -4.85 15.77
C LEU A 144 6.80 -5.83 16.27
N GLU A 145 5.89 -5.35 17.10
CA GLU A 145 4.71 -6.12 17.49
C GLU A 145 3.88 -6.48 16.24
N GLY A 146 3.46 -7.73 16.11
CA GLY A 146 2.71 -8.27 14.99
C GLY A 146 3.41 -9.43 14.29
N GLU A 147 2.70 -10.03 13.34
CA GLU A 147 3.17 -11.18 12.58
C GLU A 147 4.22 -10.78 11.52
N ASN A 148 4.91 -11.80 11.01
CA ASN A 148 5.79 -11.71 9.84
C ASN A 148 5.42 -12.86 8.90
N VAL A 149 5.13 -12.55 7.66
CA VAL A 149 4.67 -13.54 6.69
C VAL A 149 5.76 -13.97 5.69
N ILE A 150 7.00 -13.52 5.88
CA ILE A 150 8.09 -13.78 4.93
C ILE A 150 8.32 -15.27 4.69
N ASP A 151 8.30 -16.08 5.75
CA ASP A 151 8.53 -17.52 5.67
C ASP A 151 7.36 -18.29 5.05
N LEU A 152 6.17 -17.67 4.98
CA LEU A 152 5.01 -18.26 4.33
C LEU A 152 5.02 -18.01 2.83
N ILE A 153 5.60 -16.87 2.39
CA ILE A 153 5.54 -16.43 0.99
C ILE A 153 6.77 -16.82 0.17
N LYS A 154 7.87 -17.15 0.78
CA LYS A 154 9.09 -17.69 0.15
C LYS A 154 9.07 -19.23 0.15
#